data_c4aa7c18023d6fdaffdde2c1264d2f84
#
_entry.id   c4aa7c18023d6fdaffdde2c1264d2f84
#
_cell.length_a   1.000
_cell.length_b   1.000
_cell.length_c   1.000
_cell.angle_alpha   90.00
_cell.angle_beta   90.00
_cell.angle_gamma   90.00
#
_symmetry.space_group_name_H-M   'P 1'
#
loop_
_entity.id
_entity.type
_entity.pdbx_description
1 polymer ?
#
loop_
_entity_poly.entity_id
_entity_poly.type
_entity_poly.pdbx_seq_one_letter_code
_entity_poly.pdbx_strand_id
1 'polypeptide(L)'
;MKNFINMIMIAMLSSVIAGCSSEINASLNTEEIKLEKEDKVEAENNISVQEDGKEKKDTVWLERKSLFQFDATDGKMKYTVYLFSEDERRTILEEDSAKGKKGDSYFTGHYSVFLAEKGAKEAYKQAALNDSSEMSFNPSKEQVYTQKMRNKTIISIFQSKGENLVKGRLLGIKDGEVKRISSEKDMTTTPKAKIKNINQKYLQTAQNKNDGWVVSTWLFNEETHSVSLHDRIELSKEDQSDIEWMNLWLKKEALYYPFKNLALSGDAIEKAKQGIPLGSPFPIGTNISEIKKSDPNFVEEGFEDGSPFVMYPEITYYFERETGNVTAISIPGQRVRTSMDEITAMFGTPAEVREEKLSGETISTYPADKYSVDMISDLEGNVSEIVLRKTKNHAGQ
;
A
#
# COMPACT_ATOMS: atom_id res chain seq x y z
N MET A 1 10.85 -38.08 15.48
CA MET A 1 9.77 -37.12 15.46
C MET A 1 10.18 -35.87 16.27
N LYS A 2 11.21 -35.18 15.81
CA LYS A 2 11.77 -33.98 16.45
C LYS A 2 12.09 -33.07 15.30
N ASN A 3 11.23 -32.26 14.79
CA ASN A 3 11.54 -31.21 13.79
C ASN A 3 10.28 -30.44 13.32
N PHE A 4 9.35 -30.12 14.22
CA PHE A 4 8.08 -29.54 13.76
C PHE A 4 7.79 -28.10 14.25
N ILE A 5 8.78 -27.40 14.79
CA ILE A 5 8.49 -26.11 15.47
C ILE A 5 9.44 -24.97 15.05
N ASN A 6 10.34 -25.18 14.14
CA ASN A 6 11.46 -24.24 13.95
C ASN A 6 11.32 -23.27 12.78
N MET A 7 10.14 -22.81 12.38
CA MET A 7 10.12 -21.96 11.17
C MET A 7 8.99 -20.93 11.03
N ILE A 8 8.35 -20.52 12.09
CA ILE A 8 7.28 -19.49 11.97
C ILE A 8 7.83 -18.07 11.74
N MET A 9 9.11 -17.83 12.01
CA MET A 9 9.67 -16.47 11.97
C MET A 9 10.54 -16.09 10.75
N ILE A 10 10.91 -17.03 9.90
CA ILE A 10 11.78 -16.72 8.75
C ILE A 10 11.01 -16.11 7.58
N ALA A 11 9.70 -16.29 7.50
CA ALA A 11 8.89 -15.77 6.40
C ALA A 11 8.69 -14.25 6.42
N MET A 12 8.84 -13.58 7.57
CA MET A 12 8.77 -12.11 7.61
C MET A 12 10.07 -11.41 7.20
N LEU A 13 11.20 -12.11 7.16
CA LEU A 13 12.51 -11.50 6.82
C LEU A 13 13.08 -11.91 5.46
N SER A 14 12.53 -12.88 4.77
CA SER A 14 13.14 -13.38 3.54
C SER A 14 12.36 -13.16 2.25
N SER A 15 11.20 -12.52 2.25
CA SER A 15 10.67 -11.89 1.04
C SER A 15 11.24 -10.47 0.85
N VAL A 16 12.54 -10.31 1.03
CA VAL A 16 13.29 -9.37 0.22
C VAL A 16 13.30 -9.96 -1.18
N ILE A 17 12.13 -10.04 -1.80
CA ILE A 17 12.06 -9.93 -3.23
C ILE A 17 12.71 -8.58 -3.48
N ALA A 18 13.85 -8.60 -4.12
CA ALA A 18 14.38 -7.48 -4.82
C ALA A 18 13.23 -6.87 -5.65
N GLY A 19 12.41 -6.04 -4.99
CA GLY A 19 11.69 -5.01 -5.65
C GLY A 19 12.80 -4.22 -6.30
N CYS A 20 13.07 -4.48 -7.57
CA CYS A 20 13.72 -3.49 -8.39
C CYS A 20 12.96 -2.20 -8.08
N SER A 21 13.53 -1.38 -7.22
CA SER A 21 13.33 0.04 -7.31
C SER A 21 13.67 0.32 -8.77
N SER A 22 12.66 0.33 -9.63
CA SER A 22 12.79 1.07 -10.87
C SER A 22 13.11 2.47 -10.36
N GLU A 23 14.42 2.75 -10.27
CA GLU A 23 14.89 4.11 -10.24
C GLU A 23 14.06 4.82 -11.29
N ILE A 24 13.27 5.75 -10.84
CA ILE A 24 12.57 6.67 -11.70
C ILE A 24 13.70 7.46 -12.35
N ASN A 25 14.17 6.98 -13.49
CA ASN A 25 14.85 7.81 -14.43
C ASN A 25 13.76 8.74 -15.01
N ALA A 26 13.30 9.68 -14.17
CA ALA A 26 12.97 10.98 -14.69
C ALA A 26 14.31 11.49 -15.21
N SER A 27 14.61 11.24 -16.47
CA SER A 27 15.74 11.87 -17.14
C SER A 27 15.44 13.37 -17.17
N LEU A 28 15.83 14.03 -16.09
CA LEU A 28 16.06 15.46 -16.13
C LEU A 28 17.24 15.64 -17.08
N ASN A 29 16.94 15.93 -18.33
CA ASN A 29 17.92 16.52 -19.24
C ASN A 29 18.34 17.85 -18.65
N THR A 30 19.27 17.82 -17.71
CA THR A 30 20.08 18.97 -17.31
C THR A 30 21.26 19.08 -18.28
N GLU A 31 20.96 19.34 -19.53
CA GLU A 31 21.94 19.98 -20.40
C GLU A 31 21.90 21.49 -20.11
N GLU A 32 23.06 22.00 -19.74
CA GLU A 32 23.34 23.43 -19.69
C GLU A 32 22.91 24.09 -21.01
N ILE A 33 21.76 24.78 -20.99
CA ILE A 33 21.33 25.58 -22.13
C ILE A 33 22.20 26.85 -22.11
N LYS A 34 23.27 26.82 -22.89
CA LYS A 34 23.90 28.05 -23.38
C LYS A 34 22.81 28.85 -24.12
N LEU A 35 22.58 30.04 -23.61
CA LEU A 35 21.82 31.10 -24.31
C LEU A 35 22.52 31.43 -25.62
N GLU A 36 22.02 30.90 -26.73
CA GLU A 36 22.28 31.45 -28.05
C GLU A 36 20.99 31.47 -28.88
N LYS A 37 20.62 32.72 -29.18
CA LYS A 37 19.86 33.21 -30.35
C LYS A 37 18.46 32.66 -30.63
N GLU A 38 17.56 33.65 -30.64
CA GLU A 38 16.28 33.61 -31.35
C GLU A 38 16.44 33.08 -32.78
N ASP A 39 15.98 31.87 -33.00
CA ASP A 39 15.52 31.44 -34.32
C ASP A 39 14.00 31.28 -34.25
N LYS A 40 13.34 32.16 -35.03
CA LYS A 40 11.94 31.99 -35.40
C LYS A 40 11.81 30.68 -36.15
N VAL A 41 11.45 29.63 -35.42
CA VAL A 41 10.92 28.39 -36.01
C VAL A 41 9.42 28.55 -36.10
N GLU A 42 8.93 28.58 -37.32
CA GLU A 42 7.52 28.51 -37.67
C GLU A 42 6.84 27.41 -36.89
N ALA A 43 5.80 27.79 -36.16
CA ALA A 43 4.91 26.84 -35.51
C ALA A 43 4.11 26.10 -36.59
N GLU A 44 4.66 25.06 -37.16
CA GLU A 44 3.84 24.04 -37.84
C GLU A 44 3.01 23.36 -36.79
N ASN A 45 1.74 23.76 -36.72
CA ASN A 45 0.70 23.09 -35.97
C ASN A 45 0.49 21.68 -36.56
N ASN A 46 1.27 20.71 -36.10
CA ASN A 46 1.04 19.27 -36.39
C ASN A 46 -0.15 18.74 -35.54
N ILE A 47 -1.30 19.40 -35.64
CA ILE A 47 -2.57 18.88 -35.11
C ILE A 47 -3.22 18.13 -36.26
N SER A 48 -3.14 16.80 -36.27
CA SER A 48 -3.95 15.97 -37.14
C SER A 48 -5.11 15.41 -36.33
N VAL A 49 -6.34 15.74 -36.74
CA VAL A 49 -7.58 15.13 -36.22
C VAL A 49 -7.86 13.91 -37.08
N GLN A 50 -7.97 12.72 -36.46
CA GLN A 50 -8.35 11.49 -37.13
C GLN A 50 -9.87 11.34 -37.16
N GLU A 51 -10.39 10.40 -37.99
CA GLU A 51 -11.82 10.07 -38.16
C GLU A 51 -12.59 9.80 -36.87
N ASP A 52 -11.91 9.46 -35.74
CA ASP A 52 -12.51 9.27 -34.41
C ASP A 52 -12.61 10.53 -33.54
N GLY A 53 -12.22 11.71 -34.05
CA GLY A 53 -12.34 12.99 -33.34
C GLY A 53 -11.40 13.18 -32.13
N LYS A 54 -10.46 12.28 -31.87
CA LYS A 54 -9.47 12.40 -30.78
C LYS A 54 -8.25 13.22 -31.25
N GLU A 55 -7.89 14.25 -30.48
CA GLU A 55 -6.65 15.00 -30.68
C GLU A 55 -5.45 14.07 -30.52
N LYS A 56 -4.50 14.12 -31.45
CA LYS A 56 -3.27 13.33 -31.42
C LYS A 56 -2.03 14.20 -31.58
N LYS A 57 -0.92 13.75 -31.04
CA LYS A 57 0.40 14.38 -31.15
C LYS A 57 1.48 13.33 -31.41
N ASP A 58 2.55 13.74 -32.09
CA ASP A 58 3.74 12.92 -32.30
C ASP A 58 4.43 12.60 -30.96
N THR A 59 4.83 11.33 -30.77
CA THR A 59 5.41 10.88 -29.50
C THR A 59 6.79 11.46 -29.25
N VAL A 60 7.63 11.64 -30.28
CA VAL A 60 8.96 12.24 -30.16
C VAL A 60 8.85 13.72 -29.78
N TRP A 61 7.83 14.39 -30.30
CA TRP A 61 7.53 15.76 -29.90
C TRP A 61 7.05 15.85 -28.43
N LEU A 62 6.16 14.95 -28.01
CA LEU A 62 5.69 14.88 -26.63
C LEU A 62 6.81 14.55 -25.64
N GLU A 63 7.74 13.65 -25.99
CA GLU A 63 8.93 13.35 -25.18
C GLU A 63 9.74 14.58 -24.82
N ARG A 64 9.82 15.54 -25.73
CA ARG A 64 10.57 16.79 -25.53
C ARG A 64 9.78 17.90 -24.86
N LYS A 65 8.46 17.86 -24.93
CA LYS A 65 7.58 18.95 -24.50
C LYS A 65 6.77 18.65 -23.25
N SER A 66 6.60 17.39 -22.88
CA SER A 66 5.84 17.01 -21.68
C SER A 66 6.63 17.27 -20.41
N LEU A 67 5.97 17.80 -19.38
CA LEU A 67 6.58 18.00 -18.07
C LEU A 67 6.87 16.66 -17.39
N PHE A 68 6.01 15.66 -17.59
CA PHE A 68 6.18 14.30 -17.07
C PHE A 68 5.87 13.25 -18.13
N GLN A 69 6.65 12.19 -18.10
CA GLN A 69 6.47 10.99 -18.92
C GLN A 69 6.60 9.75 -18.05
N PHE A 70 5.73 8.76 -18.25
CA PHE A 70 5.72 7.53 -17.47
C PHE A 70 5.48 6.32 -18.35
N ASP A 71 6.21 5.25 -18.08
CA ASP A 71 5.84 3.92 -18.56
C ASP A 71 4.70 3.36 -17.69
N ALA A 72 3.68 2.82 -18.35
CA ALA A 72 2.51 2.27 -17.68
C ALA A 72 2.11 0.92 -18.27
N THR A 73 1.41 0.10 -17.49
CA THR A 73 0.94 -1.22 -17.90
C THR A 73 -0.55 -1.40 -17.59
N ASP A 74 -1.25 -2.11 -18.46
CA ASP A 74 -2.57 -2.68 -18.22
C ASP A 74 -2.54 -4.15 -18.67
N GLY A 75 -2.43 -5.07 -17.71
CA GLY A 75 -2.17 -6.46 -17.99
C GLY A 75 -0.81 -6.67 -18.71
N LYS A 76 -0.85 -7.23 -19.91
CA LYS A 76 0.33 -7.46 -20.74
C LYS A 76 0.68 -6.28 -21.66
N MET A 77 -0.25 -5.35 -21.82
CA MET A 77 -0.07 -4.18 -22.67
C MET A 77 0.82 -3.15 -21.99
N LYS A 78 1.72 -2.55 -22.76
CA LYS A 78 2.65 -1.52 -22.30
C LYS A 78 2.36 -0.21 -23.01
N TYR A 79 2.39 0.86 -22.26
CA TYR A 79 2.06 2.21 -22.71
C TYR A 79 3.10 3.22 -22.25
N THR A 80 3.13 4.36 -22.92
CA THR A 80 3.76 5.58 -22.45
C THR A 80 2.67 6.64 -22.24
N VAL A 81 2.67 7.25 -21.05
CA VAL A 81 1.73 8.31 -20.66
C VAL A 81 2.50 9.61 -20.56
N TYR A 82 2.00 10.65 -21.20
CA TYR A 82 2.57 11.98 -21.20
C TYR A 82 1.64 12.96 -20.48
N LEU A 83 2.18 13.79 -19.61
CA LEU A 83 1.47 14.91 -18.98
C LEU A 83 2.00 16.22 -19.58
N PHE A 84 1.20 16.85 -20.42
CA PHE A 84 1.57 17.98 -21.26
C PHE A 84 0.56 19.12 -21.14
N SER A 85 1.03 20.36 -21.24
CA SER A 85 0.20 21.58 -21.30
C SER A 85 0.68 22.48 -22.42
N GLU A 86 -0.26 23.03 -23.20
CA GLU A 86 0.04 24.02 -24.25
C GLU A 86 0.29 25.40 -23.70
N ASP A 87 -0.32 25.74 -22.56
CA ASP A 87 -0.24 27.03 -21.89
C ASP A 87 0.70 27.01 -20.67
N GLU A 88 1.64 26.05 -20.63
CA GLU A 88 2.58 25.92 -19.53
C GLU A 88 3.41 27.19 -19.32
N ARG A 89 3.43 27.66 -18.08
CA ARG A 89 4.21 28.81 -17.65
C ARG A 89 5.22 28.38 -16.61
N ARG A 90 6.49 28.70 -16.83
CA ARG A 90 7.57 28.43 -15.87
C ARG A 90 7.89 29.66 -15.07
N THR A 91 8.00 29.53 -13.76
CA THR A 91 8.46 30.55 -12.81
C THR A 91 9.61 29.96 -11.99
N ILE A 92 10.56 30.81 -11.61
CA ILE A 92 11.60 30.45 -10.62
C ILE A 92 11.15 31.01 -9.27
N LEU A 93 11.20 30.18 -8.23
CA LEU A 93 10.82 30.60 -6.87
C LEU A 93 11.90 31.57 -6.32
N GLU A 94 11.47 32.72 -5.88
CA GLU A 94 12.38 33.78 -5.33
C GLU A 94 12.70 33.56 -3.85
N GLU A 95 11.85 32.75 -3.15
CA GLU A 95 11.97 32.44 -1.73
C GLU A 95 11.52 31.03 -1.42
N ASP A 96 11.89 30.51 -0.24
CA ASP A 96 11.41 29.25 0.28
C ASP A 96 9.93 29.34 0.65
N SER A 97 9.13 28.37 0.21
CA SER A 97 7.68 28.34 0.44
C SER A 97 7.14 26.92 0.44
N ALA A 98 5.83 26.78 0.67
CA ALA A 98 5.13 25.52 0.48
C ALA A 98 5.26 24.99 -0.97
N LYS A 99 5.53 25.84 -1.96
CA LYS A 99 5.72 25.47 -3.36
C LYS A 99 7.09 24.87 -3.65
N GLY A 100 8.13 25.18 -2.87
CA GLY A 100 9.49 24.71 -3.08
C GLY A 100 10.52 25.56 -2.37
N LYS A 101 11.78 25.32 -2.74
CA LYS A 101 12.92 26.12 -2.29
C LYS A 101 13.18 27.24 -3.27
N LYS A 102 13.83 28.30 -2.78
CA LYS A 102 14.37 29.36 -3.64
C LYS A 102 15.25 28.76 -4.75
N GLY A 103 14.99 29.18 -5.99
CA GLY A 103 15.68 28.67 -7.17
C GLY A 103 14.99 27.47 -7.85
N ASP A 104 14.00 26.83 -7.22
CA ASP A 104 13.25 25.76 -7.86
C ASP A 104 12.43 26.29 -9.04
N SER A 105 12.34 25.49 -10.10
CA SER A 105 11.41 25.73 -11.20
C SER A 105 10.00 25.32 -10.79
N TYR A 106 9.04 26.18 -11.03
CA TYR A 106 7.63 25.97 -10.75
C TYR A 106 6.82 26.16 -12.02
N PHE A 107 6.05 25.16 -12.39
CA PHE A 107 5.29 25.09 -13.64
C PHE A 107 3.80 25.18 -13.33
N THR A 108 3.06 25.94 -14.13
CA THR A 108 1.62 26.14 -14.00
C THR A 108 0.97 26.10 -15.37
N GLY A 109 -0.16 25.41 -15.50
CA GLY A 109 -0.90 25.32 -16.77
C GLY A 109 -2.09 24.37 -16.70
N HIS A 110 -2.79 24.24 -17.84
CA HIS A 110 -3.90 23.30 -18.03
C HIS A 110 -3.35 22.00 -18.66
N TYR A 111 -3.06 21.03 -17.83
CA TYR A 111 -2.43 19.79 -18.27
C TYR A 111 -3.44 18.80 -18.85
N SER A 112 -3.04 18.21 -19.96
CA SER A 112 -3.72 17.09 -20.59
C SER A 112 -2.89 15.82 -20.50
N VAL A 113 -3.54 14.66 -20.50
CA VAL A 113 -2.90 13.36 -20.58
C VAL A 113 -2.96 12.88 -22.01
N PHE A 114 -1.83 12.41 -22.54
CA PHE A 114 -1.74 11.69 -23.80
C PHE A 114 -1.27 10.27 -23.54
N LEU A 115 -1.82 9.30 -24.26
CA LEU A 115 -1.50 7.88 -24.18
C LEU A 115 -1.02 7.36 -25.52
N ALA A 116 0.10 6.66 -25.51
CA ALA A 116 0.60 5.89 -26.65
C ALA A 116 0.85 4.45 -26.23
N GLU A 117 0.61 3.48 -27.12
CA GLU A 117 1.20 2.16 -26.94
C GLU A 117 2.73 2.28 -27.01
N LYS A 118 3.45 1.43 -26.27
CA LYS A 118 4.91 1.50 -26.22
C LYS A 118 5.51 1.32 -27.62
N GLY A 119 6.23 2.33 -28.09
CA GLY A 119 6.84 2.36 -29.42
C GLY A 119 5.94 2.89 -30.55
N ALA A 120 4.71 3.30 -30.27
CA ALA A 120 3.87 3.97 -31.26
C ALA A 120 4.42 5.36 -31.59
N LYS A 121 4.16 5.84 -32.81
CA LYS A 121 4.59 7.17 -33.26
C LYS A 121 3.60 8.28 -32.84
N GLU A 122 2.40 7.94 -32.49
CA GLU A 122 1.32 8.86 -32.13
C GLU A 122 0.77 8.55 -30.74
N ALA A 123 0.46 9.58 -30.01
CA ALA A 123 -0.23 9.53 -28.71
C ALA A 123 -1.57 10.26 -28.81
N TYR A 124 -2.58 9.73 -28.16
CA TYR A 124 -3.95 10.24 -28.21
C TYR A 124 -4.34 10.89 -26.90
N LYS A 125 -4.95 12.07 -26.98
CA LYS A 125 -5.46 12.81 -25.82
C LYS A 125 -6.53 12.02 -25.10
N GLN A 126 -6.44 12.01 -23.77
CA GLN A 126 -7.31 11.28 -22.86
C GLN A 126 -8.18 12.26 -22.05
N ALA A 127 -9.41 11.84 -21.75
CA ALA A 127 -10.36 12.67 -21.00
C ALA A 127 -10.11 12.71 -19.47
N ALA A 128 -9.10 12.00 -18.97
CA ALA A 128 -8.87 11.78 -17.54
C ALA A 128 -8.67 13.05 -16.70
N LEU A 129 -8.24 14.16 -17.30
CA LEU A 129 -8.00 15.47 -16.66
C LEU A 129 -8.82 16.61 -17.28
N ASN A 130 -9.93 16.34 -17.94
CA ASN A 130 -10.74 17.35 -18.63
C ASN A 130 -11.54 18.29 -17.69
N ASP A 131 -11.21 18.33 -16.39
CA ASP A 131 -11.88 19.22 -15.42
C ASP A 131 -11.42 20.68 -15.48
N SER A 132 -10.69 21.05 -16.52
CA SER A 132 -10.22 22.43 -16.84
C SER A 132 -9.60 23.22 -15.68
N SER A 133 -9.20 22.54 -14.62
CA SER A 133 -8.51 23.19 -13.49
C SER A 133 -7.03 23.38 -13.80
N GLU A 134 -6.53 24.60 -13.58
CA GLU A 134 -5.10 24.85 -13.62
C GLU A 134 -4.37 24.02 -12.58
N MET A 135 -3.29 23.36 -12.98
CA MET A 135 -2.43 22.55 -12.11
C MET A 135 -1.05 23.19 -11.99
N SER A 136 -0.40 22.93 -10.87
CA SER A 136 0.91 23.49 -10.60
C SER A 136 1.86 22.41 -10.10
N PHE A 137 3.08 22.39 -10.63
CA PHE A 137 4.09 21.40 -10.32
C PHE A 137 5.45 22.02 -10.03
N ASN A 138 6.10 21.44 -9.02
CA ASN A 138 7.53 21.60 -8.78
C ASN A 138 8.17 20.22 -9.00
N PRO A 139 8.93 19.99 -10.08
CA PRO A 139 9.54 18.69 -10.37
C PRO A 139 10.47 18.16 -9.27
N SER A 140 11.04 19.07 -8.44
CA SER A 140 11.84 18.67 -7.27
C SER A 140 11.02 18.00 -6.16
N LYS A 141 9.67 18.01 -6.22
CA LYS A 141 8.77 17.58 -5.14
C LYS A 141 8.00 16.30 -5.46
N GLU A 142 8.42 15.48 -6.34
CA GLU A 142 7.75 14.19 -6.59
C GLU A 142 6.20 14.23 -6.46
N GLN A 143 5.57 15.26 -7.04
CA GLN A 143 4.11 15.43 -7.01
C GLN A 143 3.39 14.50 -7.98
N VAL A 144 4.11 13.95 -8.95
CA VAL A 144 3.59 12.98 -9.91
C VAL A 144 4.50 11.77 -9.91
N TYR A 145 3.94 10.59 -9.68
CA TYR A 145 4.69 9.33 -9.66
C TYR A 145 3.80 8.14 -9.97
N THR A 146 4.42 7.03 -10.32
CA THR A 146 3.73 5.78 -10.63
C THR A 146 3.86 4.75 -9.52
N GLN A 147 2.85 3.88 -9.43
CA GLN A 147 2.84 2.74 -8.53
C GLN A 147 2.32 1.52 -9.27
N LYS A 148 2.96 0.37 -9.05
CA LYS A 148 2.54 -0.88 -9.65
C LYS A 148 1.52 -1.57 -8.73
N MET A 149 0.32 -1.80 -9.25
CA MET A 149 -0.75 -2.54 -8.57
C MET A 149 -1.05 -3.81 -9.36
N ARG A 150 -0.51 -4.94 -8.92
CA ARG A 150 -0.56 -6.21 -9.68
C ARG A 150 -0.04 -6.02 -11.12
N ASN A 151 -0.91 -6.17 -12.11
CA ASN A 151 -0.58 -6.05 -13.53
C ASN A 151 -0.85 -4.65 -14.10
N LYS A 152 -1.20 -3.67 -13.25
CA LYS A 152 -1.58 -2.32 -13.65
C LYS A 152 -0.66 -1.27 -13.06
N THR A 153 -0.51 -0.18 -13.76
CA THR A 153 0.18 1.01 -13.24
C THR A 153 -0.84 2.05 -12.85
N ILE A 154 -0.75 2.53 -11.61
CA ILE A 154 -1.48 3.71 -11.14
C ILE A 154 -0.55 4.91 -11.21
N ILE A 155 -1.02 6.00 -11.80
CA ILE A 155 -0.35 7.30 -11.81
C ILE A 155 -1.01 8.17 -10.76
N SER A 156 -0.22 8.63 -9.81
CA SER A 156 -0.66 9.50 -8.71
C SER A 156 -0.25 10.94 -9.01
N ILE A 157 -1.21 11.85 -9.03
CA ILE A 157 -1.00 13.29 -9.25
C ILE A 157 -1.47 14.04 -8.01
N PHE A 158 -0.57 14.76 -7.35
CA PHE A 158 -0.84 15.52 -6.13
C PHE A 158 -0.83 17.01 -6.36
N GLN A 159 -1.91 17.66 -5.93
CA GLN A 159 -2.05 19.11 -5.94
C GLN A 159 -2.19 19.64 -4.53
N SER A 160 -1.57 20.78 -4.23
CA SER A 160 -1.70 21.43 -2.93
C SER A 160 -3.17 21.77 -2.65
N LYS A 161 -3.62 21.48 -1.43
CA LYS A 161 -4.92 21.88 -0.88
C LYS A 161 -4.73 22.74 0.37
N GLY A 162 -3.78 23.67 0.30
CA GLY A 162 -3.34 24.48 1.44
C GLY A 162 -1.90 24.16 1.85
N GLU A 163 -1.48 24.65 3.01
CA GLU A 163 -0.07 24.57 3.41
C GLU A 163 0.38 23.16 3.78
N ASN A 164 -0.49 22.37 4.40
CA ASN A 164 -0.15 21.08 5.01
C ASN A 164 -0.87 19.89 4.42
N LEU A 165 -1.61 20.08 3.33
CA LEU A 165 -2.42 19.01 2.73
C LEU A 165 -2.32 19.03 1.22
N VAL A 166 -2.18 17.85 0.62
CA VAL A 166 -2.27 17.66 -0.83
C VAL A 166 -3.42 16.71 -1.14
N LYS A 167 -4.16 17.01 -2.21
CA LYS A 167 -5.20 16.15 -2.74
C LYS A 167 -4.64 15.33 -3.88
N GLY A 168 -4.81 14.01 -3.79
CA GLY A 168 -4.41 13.06 -4.81
C GLY A 168 -5.50 12.85 -5.86
N ARG A 169 -5.09 12.81 -7.13
CA ARG A 169 -5.85 12.25 -8.23
C ARG A 169 -5.14 10.99 -8.68
N LEU A 170 -5.86 9.89 -8.77
CA LEU A 170 -5.32 8.63 -9.26
C LEU A 170 -5.83 8.39 -10.67
N LEU A 171 -4.91 8.05 -11.57
CA LEU A 171 -5.21 7.65 -12.93
C LEU A 171 -4.71 6.22 -13.14
N GLY A 172 -5.41 5.46 -13.96
CA GLY A 172 -5.01 4.13 -14.38
C GLY A 172 -5.44 3.88 -15.82
N ILE A 173 -4.88 2.85 -16.45
CA ILE A 173 -5.29 2.44 -17.77
C ILE A 173 -6.36 1.37 -17.62
N LYS A 174 -7.47 1.52 -18.33
CA LYS A 174 -8.54 0.55 -18.44
C LYS A 174 -9.11 0.56 -19.86
N ASP A 175 -9.16 -0.60 -20.48
CA ASP A 175 -9.66 -0.77 -21.85
C ASP A 175 -8.92 0.10 -22.89
N GLY A 176 -7.59 0.25 -22.74
CA GLY A 176 -6.76 1.07 -23.64
C GLY A 176 -6.91 2.58 -23.48
N GLU A 177 -7.56 3.05 -22.43
CA GLU A 177 -7.75 4.47 -22.13
C GLU A 177 -7.27 4.82 -20.74
N VAL A 178 -6.70 6.03 -20.58
CA VAL A 178 -6.42 6.56 -19.23
C VAL A 178 -7.72 7.06 -18.62
N LYS A 179 -8.09 6.47 -17.50
CA LYS A 179 -9.30 6.81 -16.76
C LYS A 179 -8.93 7.25 -15.34
N ARG A 180 -9.73 8.16 -14.81
CA ARG A 180 -9.62 8.53 -13.41
C ARG A 180 -10.12 7.36 -12.54
N ILE A 181 -9.32 6.97 -11.56
CA ILE A 181 -9.72 6.01 -10.55
C ILE A 181 -10.67 6.75 -9.58
N SER A 182 -11.91 6.29 -9.52
CA SER A 182 -12.92 6.91 -8.67
C SER A 182 -12.67 6.63 -7.20
N SER A 183 -13.08 7.56 -6.33
CA SER A 183 -13.06 7.40 -4.89
C SER A 183 -14.28 8.09 -4.30
N GLU A 184 -14.95 7.43 -3.35
CA GLU A 184 -16.08 8.03 -2.62
C GLU A 184 -15.66 9.21 -1.73
N LYS A 185 -14.41 9.22 -1.30
CA LYS A 185 -13.81 10.25 -0.46
C LYS A 185 -12.55 10.79 -1.10
N ASP A 186 -12.24 12.05 -0.86
CA ASP A 186 -10.99 12.66 -1.28
C ASP A 186 -9.80 11.92 -0.65
N MET A 187 -8.91 11.40 -1.48
CA MET A 187 -7.61 10.90 -1.04
C MET A 187 -6.70 12.09 -0.77
N THR A 188 -6.47 12.38 0.48
CA THR A 188 -5.60 13.46 0.91
C THR A 188 -4.45 12.91 1.74
N THR A 189 -3.29 13.54 1.63
CA THR A 189 -2.09 13.19 2.38
C THR A 189 -1.30 14.45 2.74
N THR A 190 -0.38 14.32 3.67
CA THR A 190 0.59 15.40 3.96
C THR A 190 1.62 15.47 2.82
N PRO A 191 2.10 16.67 2.42
CA PRO A 191 2.99 16.83 1.27
C PRO A 191 4.26 15.96 1.27
N LYS A 192 4.76 15.60 2.46
CA LYS A 192 5.94 14.74 2.63
C LYS A 192 5.61 13.25 2.70
N ALA A 193 4.34 12.89 2.81
CA ALA A 193 3.89 11.52 2.95
C ALA A 193 3.33 11.03 1.61
N LYS A 194 4.16 10.30 0.85
CA LYS A 194 3.69 9.66 -0.39
C LYS A 194 2.64 8.60 -0.07
N ILE A 195 1.75 8.34 -1.02
CA ILE A 195 0.91 7.15 -0.96
C ILE A 195 1.81 5.92 -0.93
N LYS A 196 1.57 5.04 0.02
CA LYS A 196 2.22 3.73 0.07
C LYS A 196 1.38 2.69 -0.63
N ASN A 197 2.05 1.86 -1.39
CA ASN A 197 1.48 0.67 -1.98
C ASN A 197 1.83 -0.53 -1.10
N ILE A 198 0.82 -1.18 -0.56
CA ILE A 198 0.97 -2.35 0.32
C ILE A 198 0.52 -3.59 -0.44
N ASN A 199 1.47 -4.50 -0.68
CA ASN A 199 1.26 -5.79 -1.34
C ASN A 199 0.48 -5.69 -2.67
N GLN A 200 0.67 -4.60 -3.40
CA GLN A 200 0.01 -4.34 -4.69
C GLN A 200 -1.54 -4.40 -4.64
N LYS A 201 -2.13 -4.18 -3.48
CA LYS A 201 -3.56 -4.28 -3.25
C LYS A 201 -4.14 -3.11 -2.48
N TYR A 202 -3.42 -2.62 -1.47
CA TYR A 202 -3.85 -1.49 -0.67
C TYR A 202 -3.00 -0.27 -0.96
N LEU A 203 -3.61 0.88 -0.88
CA LEU A 203 -2.94 2.17 -0.87
C LEU A 203 -3.10 2.79 0.52
N GLN A 204 -2.05 3.36 1.08
CA GLN A 204 -2.15 4.09 2.34
C GLN A 204 -1.77 5.54 2.17
N THR A 205 -2.55 6.42 2.80
CA THR A 205 -2.28 7.86 2.90
C THR A 205 -2.16 8.26 4.36
N ALA A 206 -1.34 9.26 4.67
CA ALA A 206 -1.20 9.77 6.01
C ALA A 206 -1.34 11.30 6.06
N GLN A 207 -2.15 11.79 6.97
CA GLN A 207 -2.37 13.21 7.22
C GLN A 207 -1.82 13.57 8.59
N ASN A 208 -0.89 14.54 8.64
CA ASN A 208 -0.46 15.12 9.90
C ASN A 208 -1.48 16.16 10.34
N LYS A 209 -2.05 15.96 11.53
CA LYS A 209 -2.96 16.88 12.21
C LYS A 209 -2.31 17.43 13.47
N ASN A 210 -2.96 18.43 14.08
CA ASN A 210 -2.44 19.07 15.31
C ASN A 210 -2.17 18.03 16.41
N ASP A 211 -3.09 17.07 16.59
CA ASP A 211 -3.10 16.12 17.69
C ASP A 211 -2.42 14.78 17.34
N GLY A 212 -2.02 14.58 16.09
CA GLY A 212 -1.43 13.30 15.68
C GLY A 212 -1.47 13.07 14.17
N TRP A 213 -1.59 11.83 13.80
CA TRP A 213 -1.66 11.41 12.40
C TRP A 213 -2.96 10.64 12.14
N VAL A 214 -3.47 10.78 10.92
CA VAL A 214 -4.57 9.95 10.43
C VAL A 214 -4.04 9.14 9.26
N VAL A 215 -3.93 7.84 9.43
CA VAL A 215 -3.57 6.89 8.38
C VAL A 215 -4.85 6.28 7.82
N SER A 216 -5.03 6.42 6.52
CA SER A 216 -6.17 5.83 5.81
C SER A 216 -5.68 4.77 4.85
N THR A 217 -6.26 3.58 4.92
CA THR A 217 -6.00 2.46 4.03
C THR A 217 -7.14 2.33 3.03
N TRP A 218 -6.79 2.26 1.77
CA TRP A 218 -7.72 2.22 0.65
C TRP A 218 -7.55 0.89 -0.10
N LEU A 219 -8.65 0.24 -0.41
CA LEU A 219 -8.67 -0.96 -1.24
C LEU A 219 -8.90 -0.57 -2.70
N PHE A 220 -7.99 -1.01 -3.56
CA PHE A 220 -8.15 -0.84 -5.00
C PHE A 220 -8.96 -1.99 -5.60
N ASN A 221 -10.05 -1.64 -6.27
CA ASN A 221 -10.87 -2.57 -7.04
C ASN A 221 -10.60 -2.39 -8.54
N GLU A 222 -10.01 -3.42 -9.15
CA GLU A 222 -9.66 -3.39 -10.58
C GLU A 222 -10.89 -3.41 -11.49
N GLU A 223 -11.94 -4.14 -11.13
CA GLU A 223 -13.14 -4.30 -11.96
C GLU A 223 -13.91 -2.98 -12.07
N THR A 224 -14.15 -2.33 -10.93
CA THR A 224 -14.86 -1.04 -10.90
C THR A 224 -13.96 0.15 -11.18
N HIS A 225 -12.64 -0.06 -11.24
CA HIS A 225 -11.63 0.99 -11.41
C HIS A 225 -11.79 2.10 -10.36
N SER A 226 -11.86 1.68 -9.09
CA SER A 226 -12.13 2.56 -7.96
C SER A 226 -11.27 2.22 -6.75
N VAL A 227 -11.19 3.16 -5.82
CA VAL A 227 -10.67 2.91 -4.46
C VAL A 227 -11.77 3.18 -3.45
N SER A 228 -11.91 2.30 -2.48
CA SER A 228 -12.79 2.46 -1.33
C SER A 228 -11.99 2.55 -0.05
N LEU A 229 -12.48 3.32 0.93
CA LEU A 229 -11.85 3.37 2.24
C LEU A 229 -12.07 2.02 2.94
N HIS A 230 -10.95 1.31 3.19
CA HIS A 230 -10.95 0.04 3.89
C HIS A 230 -10.86 0.24 5.41
N ASP A 231 -9.91 1.08 5.84
CA ASP A 231 -9.72 1.37 7.26
C ASP A 231 -9.16 2.78 7.47
N ARG A 232 -9.34 3.29 8.70
CA ARG A 232 -8.81 4.59 9.13
C ARG A 232 -8.42 4.52 10.59
N ILE A 233 -7.17 4.84 10.86
CA ILE A 233 -6.56 4.81 12.20
C ILE A 233 -6.05 6.21 12.56
N GLU A 234 -6.35 6.65 13.75
CA GLU A 234 -5.84 7.89 14.32
C GLU A 234 -4.74 7.55 15.33
N LEU A 235 -3.56 8.15 15.13
CA LEU A 235 -2.37 7.97 15.95
C LEU A 235 -2.09 9.25 16.73
N SER A 236 -1.90 9.13 18.03
CA SER A 236 -1.57 10.25 18.93
C SER A 236 -0.09 10.63 18.83
N LYS A 237 0.21 11.90 19.04
CA LYS A 237 1.59 12.37 19.24
C LYS A 237 2.11 12.17 20.66
N GLU A 238 1.23 11.82 21.59
CA GLU A 238 1.54 11.64 23.00
C GLU A 238 1.76 10.15 23.35
N ASP A 239 1.26 9.23 22.53
CA ASP A 239 1.42 7.79 22.69
C ASP A 239 2.71 7.31 22.03
N GLN A 240 3.60 6.68 22.79
CA GLN A 240 4.91 6.23 22.29
C GLN A 240 4.76 5.17 21.20
N SER A 241 3.82 4.25 21.33
CA SER A 241 3.60 3.20 20.34
C SER A 241 3.01 3.76 19.03
N ASP A 242 2.18 4.80 19.11
CA ASP A 242 1.67 5.51 17.94
C ASP A 242 2.79 6.27 17.20
N ILE A 243 3.72 6.85 17.97
CA ILE A 243 4.92 7.49 17.40
C ILE A 243 5.78 6.45 16.66
N GLU A 244 5.99 5.29 17.25
CA GLU A 244 6.75 4.18 16.62
C GLU A 244 6.07 3.68 15.35
N TRP A 245 4.75 3.45 15.37
CA TRP A 245 3.97 3.13 14.18
C TRP A 245 4.17 4.15 13.07
N MET A 246 4.09 5.43 13.40
CA MET A 246 4.26 6.47 12.39
C MET A 246 5.68 6.54 11.85
N ASN A 247 6.69 6.34 12.70
CA ASN A 247 8.08 6.27 12.30
C ASN A 247 8.35 5.09 11.35
N LEU A 248 7.80 3.91 11.63
CA LEU A 248 7.84 2.76 10.74
C LEU A 248 7.16 3.07 9.41
N TRP A 249 5.98 3.65 9.46
CA TRP A 249 5.24 4.04 8.26
C TRP A 249 6.05 5.03 7.39
N LEU A 250 6.69 6.03 7.98
CA LEU A 250 7.49 7.02 7.26
C LEU A 250 8.78 6.44 6.63
N LYS A 251 9.33 5.36 7.17
CA LYS A 251 10.55 4.69 6.66
C LYS A 251 10.37 3.98 5.32
N LYS A 252 9.20 4.01 4.69
CA LYS A 252 8.90 3.38 3.40
C LYS A 252 8.90 1.84 3.41
N GLU A 253 8.72 1.23 4.54
CA GLU A 253 8.52 -0.22 4.60
C GLU A 253 7.21 -0.61 3.91
N ALA A 254 7.24 -1.71 3.15
CA ALA A 254 6.08 -2.21 2.40
C ALA A 254 5.11 -3.03 3.28
N LEU A 255 5.15 -2.82 4.59
CA LEU A 255 4.32 -3.53 5.54
C LEU A 255 3.02 -2.76 5.82
N TYR A 256 1.97 -3.53 6.14
CA TYR A 256 0.69 -2.97 6.54
C TYR A 256 0.78 -2.44 7.97
N TYR A 257 0.91 -1.15 8.14
CA TYR A 257 0.91 -0.44 9.42
C TYR A 257 0.06 0.83 9.30
N PRO A 258 -0.53 1.34 10.38
CA PRO A 258 -0.76 0.68 11.67
C PRO A 258 -1.93 -0.32 11.59
N PHE A 259 -2.01 -1.23 12.54
CA PHE A 259 -3.15 -2.12 12.70
C PHE A 259 -4.25 -1.50 13.56
N LYS A 260 -5.49 -1.88 13.30
CA LYS A 260 -6.60 -1.58 14.20
C LYS A 260 -6.38 -2.26 15.54
N ASN A 261 -6.36 -1.46 16.61
CA ASN A 261 -6.19 -1.98 17.96
C ASN A 261 -7.37 -2.87 18.36
N LEU A 262 -7.06 -4.02 18.94
CA LEU A 262 -8.02 -4.97 19.51
C LEU A 262 -7.88 -4.94 21.02
N ALA A 263 -8.99 -4.72 21.71
CA ALA A 263 -9.02 -4.85 23.16
C ALA A 263 -8.92 -6.34 23.53
N LEU A 264 -7.85 -6.72 24.21
CA LEU A 264 -7.77 -8.04 24.83
C LEU A 264 -8.71 -8.04 26.05
N SER A 265 -9.63 -8.99 26.09
CA SER A 265 -10.62 -9.11 27.15
C SER A 265 -10.41 -10.40 27.95
N GLY A 266 -10.75 -10.39 29.22
CA GLY A 266 -10.60 -11.55 30.11
C GLY A 266 -11.37 -12.80 29.64
N ASP A 267 -12.34 -12.65 28.73
CA ASP A 267 -13.10 -13.77 28.13
C ASP A 267 -12.45 -14.36 26.87
N ALA A 268 -11.27 -13.88 26.47
CA ALA A 268 -10.63 -14.34 25.23
C ALA A 268 -10.33 -15.85 25.24
N ILE A 269 -9.91 -16.41 26.39
CA ILE A 269 -9.68 -17.85 26.54
C ILE A 269 -11.01 -18.63 26.47
N GLU A 270 -12.09 -18.11 27.05
CA GLU A 270 -13.42 -18.73 26.99
C GLU A 270 -13.96 -18.76 25.55
N LYS A 271 -13.74 -17.72 24.79
CA LYS A 271 -14.05 -17.68 23.34
C LYS A 271 -13.17 -18.66 22.55
N ALA A 272 -11.90 -18.75 22.91
CA ALA A 272 -10.97 -19.71 22.31
C ALA A 272 -11.40 -21.16 22.50
N LYS A 273 -12.03 -21.54 23.63
CA LYS A 273 -12.63 -22.87 23.84
C LYS A 273 -13.73 -23.21 22.82
N GLN A 274 -14.35 -22.20 22.22
CA GLN A 274 -15.33 -22.34 21.15
C GLN A 274 -14.69 -22.31 19.76
N GLY A 275 -13.36 -22.18 19.68
CA GLY A 275 -12.62 -22.02 18.43
C GLY A 275 -12.72 -20.61 17.84
N ILE A 276 -13.15 -19.65 18.62
CA ILE A 276 -13.31 -18.25 18.20
C ILE A 276 -12.07 -17.46 18.64
N PRO A 277 -11.18 -17.07 17.72
CA PRO A 277 -10.00 -16.27 18.06
C PRO A 277 -10.35 -14.80 18.25
N LEU A 278 -9.47 -14.06 18.91
CA LEU A 278 -9.54 -12.62 18.97
C LEU A 278 -9.46 -12.02 17.57
N GLY A 279 -10.37 -11.11 17.26
CA GLY A 279 -10.35 -10.33 16.01
C GLY A 279 -10.70 -11.07 14.73
N SER A 280 -11.16 -12.33 14.80
CA SER A 280 -11.67 -13.04 13.63
C SER A 280 -13.19 -13.19 13.68
N PRO A 281 -13.89 -12.95 12.57
CA PRO A 281 -15.31 -13.27 12.45
C PRO A 281 -15.57 -14.77 12.19
N PHE A 282 -14.52 -15.56 11.88
CA PHE A 282 -14.63 -16.94 11.51
C PHE A 282 -13.96 -17.84 12.55
N PRO A 283 -14.65 -18.88 13.08
CA PRO A 283 -14.06 -19.83 14.01
C PRO A 283 -13.17 -20.88 13.29
N ILE A 284 -12.34 -21.56 14.05
CA ILE A 284 -11.65 -22.77 13.60
C ILE A 284 -12.70 -23.79 13.12
N GLY A 285 -12.43 -24.45 12.01
CA GLY A 285 -13.32 -25.39 11.33
C GLY A 285 -14.13 -24.76 10.20
N THR A 286 -14.15 -23.42 10.08
CA THR A 286 -14.75 -22.77 8.92
C THR A 286 -14.00 -23.17 7.65
N ASN A 287 -14.71 -23.40 6.55
CA ASN A 287 -14.07 -23.71 5.28
C ASN A 287 -13.44 -22.46 4.66
N ILE A 288 -12.20 -22.56 4.20
CA ILE A 288 -11.45 -21.44 3.64
C ILE A 288 -12.13 -20.81 2.42
N SER A 289 -12.91 -21.59 1.66
CA SER A 289 -13.66 -21.07 0.52
C SER A 289 -14.80 -20.14 0.94
N GLU A 290 -15.40 -20.35 2.11
CA GLU A 290 -16.40 -19.45 2.70
C GLU A 290 -15.75 -18.12 3.12
N ILE A 291 -14.58 -18.18 3.75
CA ILE A 291 -13.81 -17.00 4.14
C ILE A 291 -13.43 -16.18 2.91
N LYS A 292 -12.87 -16.82 1.87
CA LYS A 292 -12.52 -16.17 0.61
C LYS A 292 -13.73 -15.58 -0.12
N LYS A 293 -14.89 -16.21 0.00
CA LYS A 293 -16.15 -15.70 -0.58
C LYS A 293 -16.63 -14.44 0.16
N SER A 294 -16.51 -14.43 1.48
CA SER A 294 -16.90 -13.30 2.32
C SER A 294 -15.93 -12.11 2.13
N ASP A 295 -14.62 -12.39 2.08
CA ASP A 295 -13.60 -11.40 1.77
C ASP A 295 -12.62 -11.96 0.71
N PRO A 296 -12.84 -11.64 -0.58
CA PRO A 296 -11.96 -12.07 -1.66
C PRO A 296 -10.61 -11.34 -1.65
N ASN A 297 -10.43 -10.40 -0.74
CA ASN A 297 -9.31 -9.46 -0.72
C ASN A 297 -8.17 -9.91 0.21
N PHE A 298 -7.76 -11.20 0.16
CA PHE A 298 -6.56 -11.65 0.87
C PHE A 298 -5.27 -11.10 0.24
N VAL A 299 -4.23 -10.95 1.04
CA VAL A 299 -2.92 -10.43 0.64
C VAL A 299 -2.11 -11.50 -0.09
N GLU A 300 -2.07 -12.70 0.50
CA GLU A 300 -1.25 -13.81 0.04
C GLU A 300 -1.95 -15.13 0.30
N GLU A 301 -1.66 -16.10 -0.54
CA GLU A 301 -2.00 -17.50 -0.37
C GLU A 301 -0.75 -18.31 -0.65
N GLY A 302 -0.45 -19.26 0.24
CA GLY A 302 0.78 -20.02 0.15
C GLY A 302 0.80 -21.26 1.04
N PHE A 303 2.01 -21.75 1.31
CA PHE A 303 2.28 -22.85 2.20
C PHE A 303 3.36 -22.45 3.20
N GLU A 304 3.14 -22.78 4.47
CA GLU A 304 4.09 -22.59 5.55
C GLU A 304 4.10 -23.85 6.40
N ASP A 305 5.27 -24.42 6.64
CA ASP A 305 5.47 -25.69 7.39
C ASP A 305 4.56 -26.84 6.96
N GLY A 306 4.28 -26.92 5.66
CA GLY A 306 3.41 -27.94 5.07
C GLY A 306 1.91 -27.65 5.23
N SER A 307 1.53 -26.56 5.88
CA SER A 307 0.14 -26.12 6.01
C SER A 307 -0.16 -25.03 4.99
N PRO A 308 -1.22 -25.15 4.19
CA PRO A 308 -1.67 -24.06 3.35
C PRO A 308 -2.23 -22.93 4.20
N PHE A 309 -2.04 -21.69 3.76
CA PHE A 309 -2.56 -20.51 4.42
C PHE A 309 -3.18 -19.50 3.46
N VAL A 310 -4.04 -18.65 4.00
CA VAL A 310 -4.53 -17.42 3.39
C VAL A 310 -4.32 -16.28 4.37
N MET A 311 -3.53 -15.29 3.94
CA MET A 311 -3.16 -14.11 4.73
C MET A 311 -3.99 -12.91 4.33
N TYR A 312 -4.63 -12.30 5.30
CA TYR A 312 -5.18 -10.94 5.24
C TYR A 312 -4.24 -9.98 5.99
N PRO A 313 -4.37 -8.66 5.83
CA PRO A 313 -3.45 -7.72 6.51
C PRO A 313 -3.39 -7.91 8.03
N GLU A 314 -4.50 -8.30 8.64
CA GLU A 314 -4.68 -8.34 10.09
C GLU A 314 -4.87 -9.75 10.66
N ILE A 315 -4.88 -10.79 9.81
CA ILE A 315 -5.18 -12.16 10.22
C ILE A 315 -4.72 -13.16 9.17
N THR A 316 -4.20 -14.31 9.62
CA THR A 316 -3.83 -15.44 8.76
C THR A 316 -4.65 -16.67 9.15
N TYR A 317 -5.21 -17.34 8.17
CA TYR A 317 -5.94 -18.61 8.33
C TYR A 317 -5.11 -19.74 7.76
N TYR A 318 -4.75 -20.70 8.60
CA TYR A 318 -4.12 -21.96 8.19
C TYR A 318 -5.20 -23.02 8.10
N PHE A 319 -5.16 -23.85 7.07
CA PHE A 319 -6.21 -24.83 6.83
C PHE A 319 -5.66 -26.18 6.39
N GLU A 320 -6.47 -27.22 6.55
CA GLU A 320 -6.15 -28.56 6.09
C GLU A 320 -6.37 -28.66 4.57
N ARG A 321 -5.39 -29.20 3.86
CA ARG A 321 -5.39 -29.23 2.40
C ARG A 321 -6.55 -30.03 1.81
N GLU A 322 -6.86 -31.16 2.43
CA GLU A 322 -7.86 -32.12 1.93
C GLU A 322 -9.29 -31.62 2.14
N THR A 323 -9.55 -31.00 3.27
CA THR A 323 -10.91 -30.57 3.65
C THR A 323 -11.17 -29.10 3.41
N GLY A 324 -10.12 -28.29 3.35
CA GLY A 324 -10.20 -26.84 3.32
C GLY A 324 -10.62 -26.21 4.65
N ASN A 325 -10.73 -26.98 5.73
CA ASN A 325 -11.18 -26.47 7.01
C ASN A 325 -10.03 -25.80 7.78
N VAL A 326 -10.28 -24.62 8.33
CA VAL A 326 -9.31 -23.87 9.14
C VAL A 326 -8.94 -24.66 10.39
N THR A 327 -7.65 -24.81 10.61
CA THR A 327 -7.05 -25.55 11.75
C THR A 327 -6.31 -24.66 12.72
N ALA A 328 -5.81 -23.49 12.24
CA ALA A 328 -5.22 -22.48 13.09
C ALA A 328 -5.50 -21.08 12.53
N ILE A 329 -5.53 -20.11 13.42
CA ILE A 329 -5.74 -18.71 13.10
C ILE A 329 -4.69 -17.88 13.86
N SER A 330 -3.94 -17.08 13.14
CA SER A 330 -2.92 -16.21 13.68
C SER A 330 -3.30 -14.73 13.50
N ILE A 331 -3.00 -13.91 14.50
CA ILE A 331 -3.10 -12.46 14.44
C ILE A 331 -1.80 -11.81 14.88
N PRO A 332 -1.37 -10.69 14.27
CA PRO A 332 -0.23 -9.91 14.74
C PRO A 332 -0.45 -9.43 16.18
N GLY A 333 0.51 -9.68 17.07
CA GLY A 333 0.42 -9.28 18.48
C GLY A 333 0.32 -7.77 18.67
N GLN A 334 0.92 -7.02 17.75
CA GLN A 334 0.83 -5.55 17.74
C GLN A 334 -0.61 -5.03 17.68
N ARG A 335 -1.59 -5.84 17.27
CA ARG A 335 -3.00 -5.47 17.31
C ARG A 335 -3.55 -5.39 18.73
N VAL A 336 -2.97 -6.07 19.69
CA VAL A 336 -3.40 -6.05 21.11
C VAL A 336 -2.57 -5.12 21.97
N ARG A 337 -1.37 -4.72 21.51
CA ARG A 337 -0.47 -3.77 22.19
C ARG A 337 -0.32 -4.09 23.67
N THR A 338 0.00 -5.33 23.99
CA THR A 338 0.11 -5.82 25.36
C THR A 338 1.42 -6.59 25.54
N SER A 339 1.90 -6.64 26.77
CA SER A 339 3.07 -7.42 27.19
C SER A 339 2.66 -8.78 27.74
N MET A 340 3.61 -9.71 27.82
CA MET A 340 3.40 -11.01 28.46
C MET A 340 3.08 -10.90 29.95
N ASP A 341 3.57 -9.86 30.63
CA ASP A 341 3.24 -9.60 32.04
C ASP A 341 1.75 -9.26 32.18
N GLU A 342 1.20 -8.41 31.32
CA GLU A 342 -0.23 -8.07 31.32
C GLU A 342 -1.10 -9.28 30.93
N ILE A 343 -0.66 -10.10 29.98
CA ILE A 343 -1.32 -11.35 29.61
C ILE A 343 -1.35 -12.33 30.78
N THR A 344 -0.21 -12.50 31.47
CA THR A 344 -0.11 -13.36 32.63
C THR A 344 -0.97 -12.87 33.80
N ALA A 345 -1.03 -11.55 34.01
CA ALA A 345 -1.93 -10.97 34.99
C ALA A 345 -3.41 -11.22 34.68
N MET A 346 -3.79 -11.26 33.38
CA MET A 346 -5.16 -11.44 32.93
C MET A 346 -5.60 -12.90 32.90
N PHE A 347 -4.75 -13.82 32.39
CA PHE A 347 -5.09 -15.22 32.12
C PHE A 347 -4.43 -16.20 33.08
N GLY A 348 -3.56 -15.73 33.99
CA GLY A 348 -2.79 -16.59 34.89
C GLY A 348 -1.55 -17.17 34.22
N THR A 349 -0.95 -18.18 34.89
CA THR A 349 0.27 -18.84 34.41
C THR A 349 -0.04 -19.72 33.20
N PRO A 350 0.75 -19.61 32.11
CA PRO A 350 0.60 -20.51 30.97
C PRO A 350 0.90 -21.96 31.37
N ALA A 351 0.26 -22.92 30.71
CA ALA A 351 0.48 -24.34 30.97
C ALA A 351 1.85 -24.83 30.45
N GLU A 352 2.38 -24.17 29.44
CA GLU A 352 3.69 -24.48 28.87
C GLU A 352 4.37 -23.16 28.43
N VAL A 353 5.65 -23.07 28.71
CA VAL A 353 6.52 -21.98 28.21
C VAL A 353 7.73 -22.63 27.53
N ARG A 354 8.00 -22.24 26.30
CA ARG A 354 9.18 -22.74 25.56
C ARG A 354 9.85 -21.60 24.81
N GLU A 355 11.17 -21.65 24.78
CA GLU A 355 12.00 -20.73 24.00
C GLU A 355 12.28 -21.31 22.63
N GLU A 356 12.09 -20.50 21.60
CA GLU A 356 12.51 -20.83 20.24
C GLU A 356 13.97 -20.43 20.05
N LYS A 357 14.85 -21.41 19.98
CA LYS A 357 16.31 -21.19 20.00
C LYS A 357 16.86 -20.38 18.83
N LEU A 358 16.18 -20.36 17.70
CA LEU A 358 16.65 -19.67 16.49
C LEU A 358 16.21 -18.20 16.46
N SER A 359 15.00 -17.90 16.88
CA SER A 359 14.46 -16.54 16.89
C SER A 359 14.69 -15.81 18.23
N GLY A 360 14.91 -16.59 19.31
CA GLY A 360 14.94 -16.05 20.67
C GLY A 360 13.56 -15.72 21.23
N GLU A 361 12.50 -16.07 20.52
CA GLU A 361 11.13 -15.84 20.96
C GLU A 361 10.69 -16.83 22.03
N THR A 362 9.78 -16.38 22.86
CA THR A 362 9.13 -17.21 23.88
C THR A 362 7.69 -17.50 23.46
N ILE A 363 7.30 -18.78 23.49
CA ILE A 363 5.95 -19.22 23.22
C ILE A 363 5.30 -19.67 24.53
N SER A 364 4.28 -18.94 24.96
CA SER A 364 3.49 -19.23 26.14
C SER A 364 2.13 -19.79 25.74
N THR A 365 1.86 -21.05 26.10
CA THR A 365 0.66 -21.79 25.69
C THR A 365 -0.39 -21.79 26.79
N TYR A 366 -1.58 -21.32 26.47
CA TYR A 366 -2.78 -21.35 27.30
C TYR A 366 -3.77 -22.39 26.76
N PRO A 367 -4.17 -23.38 27.56
CA PRO A 367 -5.13 -24.39 27.14
C PRO A 367 -6.54 -23.79 26.99
N ALA A 368 -7.25 -24.21 25.95
CA ALA A 368 -8.63 -23.83 25.65
C ALA A 368 -9.42 -25.06 25.18
N ASP A 369 -9.63 -26.03 26.05
CA ASP A 369 -10.26 -27.35 25.81
C ASP A 369 -9.57 -28.12 24.66
N LYS A 370 -10.26 -28.29 23.53
CA LYS A 370 -9.71 -28.93 22.31
C LYS A 370 -8.83 -28.00 21.48
N TYR A 371 -8.59 -26.79 21.95
CA TYR A 371 -7.73 -25.80 21.33
C TYR A 371 -6.63 -25.33 22.29
N SER A 372 -5.67 -24.62 21.77
CA SER A 372 -4.68 -23.88 22.54
C SER A 372 -4.50 -22.50 21.96
N VAL A 373 -4.21 -21.53 22.83
CA VAL A 373 -3.79 -20.18 22.46
C VAL A 373 -2.32 -20.05 22.77
N ASP A 374 -1.51 -19.86 21.74
CA ASP A 374 -0.11 -19.56 21.90
C ASP A 374 0.09 -18.05 21.79
N MET A 375 0.73 -17.47 22.81
CA MET A 375 1.20 -16.11 22.83
C MET A 375 2.70 -16.12 22.55
N ILE A 376 3.10 -15.58 21.40
CA ILE A 376 4.51 -15.54 21.00
C ILE A 376 5.02 -14.14 21.34
N SER A 377 6.12 -14.05 22.07
CA SER A 377 6.72 -12.78 22.47
C SER A 377 8.18 -12.67 22.04
N ASP A 378 8.61 -11.44 21.81
CA ASP A 378 9.99 -11.09 21.54
C ASP A 378 10.86 -11.15 22.81
N LEU A 379 12.15 -10.82 22.69
CA LEU A 379 13.10 -10.79 23.80
C LEU A 379 12.79 -9.74 24.86
N GLU A 380 12.05 -8.70 24.51
CA GLU A 380 11.61 -7.65 25.43
C GLU A 380 10.27 -8.01 26.11
N GLY A 381 9.66 -9.15 25.77
CA GLY A 381 8.39 -9.61 26.32
C GLY A 381 7.15 -8.97 25.67
N ASN A 382 7.30 -8.26 24.54
CA ASN A 382 6.16 -7.78 23.78
C ASN A 382 5.57 -8.91 22.95
N VAL A 383 4.25 -8.99 22.90
CA VAL A 383 3.56 -10.02 22.09
C VAL A 383 3.74 -9.70 20.61
N SER A 384 4.40 -10.59 19.88
CA SER A 384 4.63 -10.51 18.43
C SER A 384 3.50 -11.18 17.64
N GLU A 385 2.92 -12.26 18.17
CA GLU A 385 1.89 -13.05 17.49
C GLU A 385 0.98 -13.76 18.50
N ILE A 386 -0.29 -13.95 18.16
CA ILE A 386 -1.26 -14.76 18.90
C ILE A 386 -1.85 -15.80 17.96
N VAL A 387 -1.68 -17.08 18.30
CA VAL A 387 -2.15 -18.20 17.49
C VAL A 387 -3.17 -19.02 18.25
N LEU A 388 -4.40 -19.10 17.74
CA LEU A 388 -5.37 -20.10 18.17
C LEU A 388 -5.26 -21.29 17.25
N ARG A 389 -5.06 -22.50 17.83
CA ARG A 389 -4.98 -23.72 17.04
C ARG A 389 -5.70 -24.89 17.71
N LYS A 390 -6.09 -25.87 16.90
CA LYS A 390 -6.61 -27.14 17.39
C LYS A 390 -5.48 -27.94 18.05
N THR A 391 -5.67 -28.36 19.29
CA THR A 391 -4.70 -29.25 19.95
C THR A 391 -4.63 -30.56 19.20
N LYS A 392 -3.41 -31.05 18.89
CA LYS A 392 -3.23 -32.41 18.41
C LYS A 392 -3.59 -33.34 19.56
N ASN A 393 -4.70 -34.04 19.45
CA ASN A 393 -4.94 -35.14 20.38
C ASN A 393 -3.75 -36.07 20.26
N HIS A 394 -2.93 -36.17 21.31
CA HIS A 394 -2.06 -37.34 21.51
C HIS A 394 -2.98 -38.50 21.87
N ALA A 395 -3.78 -38.95 20.91
CA ALA A 395 -4.52 -40.20 21.04
C ALA A 395 -3.51 -41.31 20.84
N GLY A 396 -3.14 -41.98 21.96
CA GLY A 396 -2.55 -43.28 21.96
C GLY A 396 -1.01 -43.32 21.96
N GLN A 397 -0.39 -43.19 23.09
CA GLN A 397 0.70 -44.13 23.44
C GLN A 397 0.14 -45.28 24.26
#